data_c798b46263c0cdd64d8967e3f0c03b9e
#
_entry.id   c798b46263c0cdd64d8967e3f0c03b9e
#
_cell.length_a   1.000
_cell.length_b   1.000
_cell.length_c   1.000
_cell.angle_alpha   90.00
_cell.angle_beta   90.00
_cell.angle_gamma   90.00
#
_symmetry.space_group_name_H-M   'P 1'
#
loop_
_entity.id
_entity.type
_entity.pdbx_description
1 polymer ?
#
loop_
_entity_poly.entity_id
_entity_poly.type
_entity_poly.pdbx_seq_one_letter_code
_entity_poly.pdbx_strand_id
1 'polypeptide(L)'
;RVLHNRGDVSAASREKVQKVLDEIDYHPNMFAIGLAAKKRYRVLCIIPYYVEHDYWHSVAEGINRAAQELRPFNVSVDFLCYHHADRLSYEKACAKLRKEIVDAVLIAPNFREETMSLTSYLEGKKIPYAFIDFNIEDTHALCYIGQDSQTSGYMAAKILMRKYKEEQELILFLNNKKNSPAEIQMQRRMDGFMNFIAQEHENLVVHDVVLNKEDDEANRRTLEDFFAAHPKAVLGAVFNSRVYQVAGYLQETGHHLEGLVGYDLLPKNVEYLKSGEVNYLIGQRPGLQGYCGVKALCDHVVFKRPVTGVKYMPIDILMKENINFYFEFE
;
A
#
# COMPACT_ATOMS: atom_id res chain seq x y z
N ARG A 1 35.16 2.33 15.05
CA ARG A 1 35.14 3.31 13.95
C ARG A 1 34.79 2.65 12.63
N VAL A 2 35.41 1.51 12.25
CA VAL A 2 35.06 0.75 11.04
C VAL A 2 33.60 0.28 11.11
N LEU A 3 33.17 -0.34 12.19
CA LEU A 3 31.79 -0.79 12.45
C LEU A 3 30.72 0.31 12.33
N HIS A 4 31.11 1.57 12.47
CA HIS A 4 30.19 2.72 12.41
C HIS A 4 30.42 3.58 11.16
N ASN A 5 31.15 3.06 10.18
CA ASN A 5 31.43 3.70 8.90
C ASN A 5 31.92 5.16 9.00
N ARG A 6 32.74 5.49 10.01
CA ARG A 6 33.29 6.83 10.16
C ARG A 6 34.37 7.08 9.12
N GLY A 7 34.36 8.28 8.52
CA GLY A 7 35.22 8.66 7.39
C GLY A 7 36.72 8.82 7.70
N ASP A 8 37.13 8.69 8.99
CA ASP A 8 38.51 8.86 9.48
C ASP A 8 39.36 7.57 9.46
N VAL A 9 38.88 6.51 8.75
CA VAL A 9 39.56 5.21 8.65
C VAL A 9 40.01 4.96 7.21
N SER A 10 41.32 4.66 7.03
CA SER A 10 41.86 4.32 5.69
C SER A 10 41.21 3.06 5.09
N ALA A 11 41.15 2.99 3.76
CA ALA A 11 40.59 1.84 3.06
C ALA A 11 41.27 0.52 3.45
N ALA A 12 42.60 0.51 3.57
CA ALA A 12 43.37 -0.66 3.98
C ALA A 12 43.09 -1.12 5.42
N SER A 13 42.85 -0.17 6.32
CA SER A 13 42.46 -0.51 7.70
C SER A 13 41.05 -1.03 7.78
N ARG A 14 40.13 -0.51 6.95
CA ARG A 14 38.76 -0.97 6.84
C ARG A 14 38.69 -2.42 6.34
N GLU A 15 39.44 -2.74 5.29
CA GLU A 15 39.51 -4.08 4.71
C GLU A 15 40.03 -5.11 5.71
N LYS A 16 41.13 -4.79 6.43
CA LYS A 16 41.69 -5.68 7.46
C LYS A 16 40.68 -5.96 8.59
N VAL A 17 40.00 -4.93 9.07
CA VAL A 17 39.01 -5.10 10.14
C VAL A 17 37.80 -5.87 9.63
N GLN A 18 37.33 -5.60 8.40
CA GLN A 18 36.22 -6.35 7.80
C GLN A 18 36.54 -7.84 7.72
N LYS A 19 37.74 -8.18 7.21
CA LYS A 19 38.20 -9.57 7.13
C LYS A 19 38.18 -10.29 8.48
N VAL A 20 38.64 -9.64 9.54
CA VAL A 20 38.59 -10.21 10.89
C VAL A 20 37.15 -10.37 11.38
N LEU A 21 36.27 -9.39 11.12
CA LEU A 21 34.86 -9.47 11.50
C LEU A 21 34.15 -10.63 10.78
N ASP A 22 34.46 -10.85 9.51
CA ASP A 22 33.94 -11.95 8.71
C ASP A 22 34.47 -13.31 9.21
N GLU A 23 35.80 -13.39 9.56
CA GLU A 23 36.43 -14.61 10.10
C GLU A 23 35.83 -15.05 11.47
N ILE A 24 35.44 -14.10 12.30
CA ILE A 24 34.88 -14.41 13.64
C ILE A 24 33.33 -14.41 13.65
N ASP A 25 32.69 -14.30 12.47
CA ASP A 25 31.23 -14.20 12.31
C ASP A 25 30.61 -13.16 13.25
N TYR A 26 31.26 -11.98 13.33
CA TYR A 26 30.87 -10.93 14.26
C TYR A 26 29.55 -10.27 13.86
N HIS A 27 28.50 -10.55 14.58
CA HIS A 27 27.24 -9.83 14.50
C HIS A 27 27.15 -8.77 15.62
N PRO A 28 27.02 -7.47 15.26
CA PRO A 28 26.84 -6.42 16.26
C PRO A 28 25.67 -6.74 17.18
N ASN A 29 25.92 -6.76 18.49
CA ASN A 29 24.84 -6.92 19.45
C ASN A 29 23.96 -5.68 19.45
N MET A 30 22.80 -5.78 18.84
CA MET A 30 21.84 -4.69 18.66
C MET A 30 21.36 -4.11 19.99
N PHE A 31 21.23 -4.95 21.03
CA PHE A 31 20.88 -4.48 22.38
C PHE A 31 22.00 -3.64 22.99
N ALA A 32 23.26 -4.02 22.79
CA ALA A 32 24.39 -3.23 23.27
C ALA A 32 24.48 -1.87 22.56
N ILE A 33 24.18 -1.81 21.27
CA ILE A 33 24.08 -0.56 20.50
C ILE A 33 22.94 0.30 21.03
N GLY A 34 21.78 -0.25 21.29
CA GLY A 34 20.61 0.44 21.84
C GLY A 34 20.88 1.00 23.25
N LEU A 35 21.47 0.20 24.13
CA LEU A 35 21.84 0.62 25.48
C LEU A 35 22.92 1.73 25.48
N ALA A 36 23.83 1.71 24.49
CA ALA A 36 24.87 2.75 24.35
C ALA A 36 24.34 4.03 23.66
N ALA A 37 23.18 3.99 23.02
CA ALA A 37 22.61 5.13 22.31
C ALA A 37 22.07 6.18 23.28
N LYS A 38 22.81 7.26 23.44
CA LYS A 38 22.37 8.44 24.22
C LYS A 38 21.37 9.30 23.46
N LYS A 39 21.32 9.15 22.13
CA LYS A 39 20.43 9.92 21.26
C LYS A 39 19.03 9.30 21.26
N ARG A 40 18.01 10.13 21.39
CA ARG A 40 16.61 9.77 21.09
C ARG A 40 16.33 10.04 19.62
N TYR A 41 15.66 9.11 18.98
CA TYR A 41 15.24 9.23 17.58
C TYR A 41 13.72 9.36 17.53
N ARG A 42 13.24 10.24 16.68
CA ARG A 42 11.82 10.46 16.48
C ARG A 42 11.47 10.27 15.03
N VAL A 43 10.61 9.30 14.75
CA VAL A 43 10.02 9.04 13.43
C VAL A 43 8.60 9.58 13.45
N LEU A 44 8.21 10.35 12.42
CA LEU A 44 6.87 10.87 12.27
C LEU A 44 6.21 10.24 11.07
N CYS A 45 5.01 9.69 11.24
CA CYS A 45 4.24 9.03 10.20
C CYS A 45 3.08 9.90 9.78
N ILE A 46 3.06 10.32 8.51
CA ILE A 46 1.91 11.02 7.89
C ILE A 46 1.09 9.97 7.15
N ILE A 47 -0.08 9.63 7.68
CA ILE A 47 -1.00 8.63 7.10
C ILE A 47 -2.43 9.15 7.13
N PRO A 48 -3.34 8.62 6.29
CA PRO A 48 -4.76 8.91 6.41
C PRO A 48 -5.33 8.59 7.80
N TYR A 49 -6.34 9.35 8.21
CA TYR A 49 -7.13 9.01 9.38
C TYR A 49 -7.83 7.66 9.13
N TYR A 50 -7.91 6.85 10.16
CA TYR A 50 -8.43 5.49 10.08
C TYR A 50 -9.43 5.20 11.22
N VAL A 51 -10.31 4.27 10.94
CA VAL A 51 -11.18 3.64 11.92
C VAL A 51 -10.83 2.16 12.03
N GLU A 52 -11.29 1.52 13.09
CA GLU A 52 -11.07 0.09 13.30
C GLU A 52 -11.51 -0.73 12.08
N HIS A 53 -10.68 -1.70 11.70
CA HIS A 53 -10.90 -2.62 10.57
C HIS A 53 -10.81 -2.00 9.15
N ASP A 54 -10.34 -0.78 9.00
CA ASP A 54 -10.04 -0.27 7.67
C ASP A 54 -8.58 -0.57 7.23
N TYR A 55 -8.27 -0.25 5.98
CA TYR A 55 -6.93 -0.46 5.40
C TYR A 55 -5.84 0.28 6.20
N TRP A 56 -6.08 1.54 6.57
CA TRP A 56 -5.12 2.37 7.28
C TRP A 56 -4.98 2.01 8.75
N HIS A 57 -5.99 1.36 9.34
CA HIS A 57 -5.86 0.76 10.67
C HIS A 57 -4.78 -0.32 10.67
N SER A 58 -4.81 -1.24 9.71
CA SER A 58 -3.79 -2.28 9.58
C SER A 58 -2.40 -1.69 9.34
N VAL A 59 -2.27 -0.62 8.53
CA VAL A 59 -1.00 0.12 8.37
C VAL A 59 -0.51 0.64 9.72
N ALA A 60 -1.39 1.27 10.51
CA ALA A 60 -1.05 1.83 11.82
C ALA A 60 -0.65 0.73 12.83
N GLU A 61 -1.30 -0.44 12.81
CA GLU A 61 -0.89 -1.59 13.62
C GLU A 61 0.52 -2.05 13.28
N GLY A 62 0.85 -2.15 11.99
CA GLY A 62 2.21 -2.48 11.53
C GLY A 62 3.25 -1.46 11.99
N ILE A 63 2.94 -0.16 11.89
CA ILE A 63 3.78 0.92 12.41
C ILE A 63 4.00 0.77 13.93
N ASN A 64 2.92 0.54 14.69
CA ASN A 64 2.98 0.37 16.13
C ASN A 64 3.80 -0.87 16.54
N ARG A 65 3.67 -1.98 15.82
CA ARG A 65 4.49 -3.18 16.02
C ARG A 65 5.98 -2.87 15.85
N ALA A 66 6.35 -2.18 14.77
CA ALA A 66 7.72 -1.74 14.56
C ALA A 66 8.21 -0.78 15.67
N ALA A 67 7.36 0.16 16.10
CA ALA A 67 7.67 1.09 17.18
C ALA A 67 7.95 0.37 18.49
N GLN A 68 7.19 -0.65 18.84
CA GLN A 68 7.41 -1.47 20.06
C GLN A 68 8.76 -2.19 20.02
N GLU A 69 9.11 -2.81 18.88
CA GLU A 69 10.41 -3.48 18.71
C GLU A 69 11.59 -2.50 18.74
N LEU A 70 11.39 -1.26 18.31
CA LEU A 70 12.44 -0.25 18.23
C LEU A 70 12.59 0.60 19.52
N ARG A 71 11.65 0.47 20.45
CA ARG A 71 11.67 1.18 21.73
C ARG A 71 12.95 1.01 22.53
N PRO A 72 13.58 -0.20 22.61
CA PRO A 72 14.86 -0.38 23.28
C PRO A 72 16.03 0.44 22.68
N PHE A 73 15.89 0.91 21.44
CA PHE A 73 16.87 1.74 20.74
C PHE A 73 16.59 3.24 20.84
N ASN A 74 15.76 3.65 21.81
CA ASN A 74 15.33 5.04 22.02
C ASN A 74 14.63 5.65 20.78
N VAL A 75 13.87 4.84 20.03
CA VAL A 75 13.03 5.31 18.92
C VAL A 75 11.63 5.55 19.43
N SER A 76 11.08 6.73 19.14
CA SER A 76 9.67 7.05 19.27
C SER A 76 9.05 7.23 17.89
N VAL A 77 7.80 6.79 17.76
CA VAL A 77 7.02 6.92 16.51
C VAL A 77 5.73 7.65 16.83
N ASP A 78 5.47 8.73 16.12
CA ASP A 78 4.28 9.55 16.29
C ASP A 78 3.50 9.61 14.97
N PHE A 79 2.20 9.93 15.05
CA PHE A 79 1.32 10.02 13.89
C PHE A 79 0.85 11.46 13.66
N LEU A 80 0.78 11.85 12.39
CA LEU A 80 0.01 12.97 11.88
C LEU A 80 -1.03 12.43 10.89
N CYS A 81 -2.26 12.35 11.34
CA CYS A 81 -3.34 11.84 10.51
C CYS A 81 -4.04 12.97 9.74
N TYR A 82 -4.47 12.66 8.51
CA TYR A 82 -5.22 13.56 7.64
C TYR A 82 -6.44 12.85 7.03
N HIS A 83 -7.46 13.59 6.66
CA HIS A 83 -8.62 13.01 5.98
C HIS A 83 -8.29 12.73 4.51
N HIS A 84 -8.43 11.47 4.10
CA HIS A 84 -8.00 10.94 2.81
C HIS A 84 -8.52 11.74 1.58
N ALA A 85 -9.73 12.27 1.63
CA ALA A 85 -10.34 13.03 0.54
C ALA A 85 -10.19 14.55 0.68
N ASP A 86 -9.52 15.03 1.74
CA ASP A 86 -9.43 16.46 2.08
C ASP A 86 -7.98 16.96 1.91
N ARG A 87 -7.75 17.67 0.80
CA ARG A 87 -6.46 18.29 0.47
C ARG A 87 -6.01 19.26 1.57
N LEU A 88 -6.94 20.06 2.11
CA LEU A 88 -6.62 21.03 3.15
C LEU A 88 -6.20 20.34 4.46
N SER A 89 -6.79 19.22 4.78
CA SER A 89 -6.37 18.38 5.91
C SER A 89 -4.94 17.87 5.73
N TYR A 90 -4.58 17.44 4.53
CA TYR A 90 -3.21 16.99 4.21
C TYR A 90 -2.20 18.16 4.27
N GLU A 91 -2.55 19.31 3.71
CA GLU A 91 -1.73 20.54 3.81
C GLU A 91 -1.46 20.92 5.28
N LYS A 92 -2.47 20.84 6.14
CA LYS A 92 -2.33 21.11 7.59
C LYS A 92 -1.39 20.12 8.25
N ALA A 93 -1.48 18.83 7.91
CA ALA A 93 -0.56 17.81 8.42
C ALA A 93 0.89 18.09 7.97
N CYS A 94 1.11 18.41 6.70
CA CYS A 94 2.42 18.83 6.19
C CYS A 94 2.96 20.10 6.88
N ALA A 95 2.11 21.10 7.08
CA ALA A 95 2.48 22.34 7.77
C ALA A 95 2.83 22.10 9.25
N LYS A 96 2.14 21.19 9.94
CA LYS A 96 2.44 20.79 11.30
C LYS A 96 3.79 20.07 11.36
N LEU A 97 4.08 19.14 10.46
CA LEU A 97 5.37 18.44 10.40
C LEU A 97 6.54 19.42 10.27
N ARG A 98 6.42 20.46 9.45
CA ARG A 98 7.49 21.46 9.27
C ARG A 98 7.88 22.20 10.56
N LYS A 99 7.05 22.15 11.60
CA LYS A 99 7.31 22.73 12.93
C LYS A 99 7.87 21.72 13.93
N GLU A 100 7.86 20.44 13.58
CA GLU A 100 8.32 19.36 14.43
C GLU A 100 9.83 19.09 14.26
N ILE A 101 10.47 18.65 15.32
CA ILE A 101 11.84 18.14 15.28
C ILE A 101 11.75 16.62 15.14
N VAL A 102 12.18 16.12 14.00
CA VAL A 102 12.13 14.70 13.66
C VAL A 102 13.42 14.23 13.02
N ASP A 103 13.74 12.95 13.16
CA ASP A 103 14.91 12.33 12.54
C ASP A 103 14.60 11.64 11.23
N ALA A 104 13.35 11.24 11.02
CA ALA A 104 12.87 10.62 9.77
C ALA A 104 11.34 10.73 9.62
N VAL A 105 10.85 10.60 8.40
CA VAL A 105 9.40 10.71 8.10
C VAL A 105 8.94 9.55 7.23
N LEU A 106 7.87 8.88 7.66
CA LEU A 106 7.12 7.93 6.85
C LEU A 106 5.90 8.63 6.27
N ILE A 107 5.71 8.56 4.96
CA ILE A 107 4.67 9.31 4.25
C ILE A 107 3.82 8.34 3.44
N ALA A 108 2.51 8.36 3.67
CA ALA A 108 1.51 7.86 2.73
C ALA A 108 1.04 9.04 1.86
N PRO A 109 1.59 9.24 0.67
CA PRO A 109 1.31 10.44 -0.11
C PRO A 109 -0.08 10.35 -0.75
N ASN A 110 -0.92 11.36 -0.57
CA ASN A 110 -2.27 11.36 -1.17
C ASN A 110 -2.48 12.52 -2.16
N PHE A 111 -1.66 13.57 -2.08
CA PHE A 111 -1.71 14.72 -2.97
C PHE A 111 -0.31 15.02 -3.47
N ARG A 112 -0.10 14.90 -4.80
CA ARG A 112 1.24 14.99 -5.40
C ARG A 112 1.93 16.33 -5.13
N GLU A 113 1.24 17.43 -5.37
CA GLU A 113 1.83 18.78 -5.25
C GLU A 113 2.28 19.09 -3.83
N GLU A 114 1.44 18.80 -2.84
CA GLU A 114 1.74 19.00 -1.43
C GLU A 114 2.86 18.07 -0.95
N THR A 115 2.86 16.83 -1.44
CA THR A 115 3.92 15.88 -1.14
C THR A 115 5.24 16.35 -1.72
N MET A 116 5.28 16.82 -2.98
CA MET A 116 6.49 17.37 -3.59
C MET A 116 7.02 18.59 -2.82
N SER A 117 6.13 19.47 -2.36
CA SER A 117 6.50 20.61 -1.52
C SER A 117 7.05 20.15 -0.16
N LEU A 118 6.49 19.08 0.42
CA LEU A 118 6.97 18.53 1.68
C LEU A 118 8.34 17.87 1.51
N THR A 119 8.53 17.04 0.49
CA THR A 119 9.79 16.33 0.22
C THR A 119 10.93 17.33 -0.04
N SER A 120 10.70 18.38 -0.82
CA SER A 120 11.68 19.47 -1.03
C SER A 120 12.12 20.12 0.29
N TYR A 121 11.17 20.34 1.24
CA TYR A 121 11.51 20.83 2.58
C TYR A 121 12.36 19.84 3.36
N LEU A 122 12.00 18.55 3.37
CA LEU A 122 12.72 17.49 4.08
C LEU A 122 14.15 17.33 3.53
N GLU A 123 14.31 17.37 2.22
CA GLU A 123 15.62 17.32 1.53
C GLU A 123 16.50 18.51 1.90
N GLY A 124 15.94 19.73 1.89
CA GLY A 124 16.64 20.93 2.34
C GLY A 124 17.10 20.86 3.81
N LYS A 125 16.39 20.12 4.65
CA LYS A 125 16.74 19.86 6.05
C LYS A 125 17.58 18.58 6.24
N LYS A 126 17.84 17.82 5.19
CA LYS A 126 18.52 16.51 5.23
C LYS A 126 17.81 15.51 6.14
N ILE A 127 16.47 15.55 6.18
CA ILE A 127 15.63 14.62 6.92
C ILE A 127 15.24 13.49 5.95
N PRO A 128 15.67 12.24 6.18
CA PRO A 128 15.29 11.11 5.33
C PRO A 128 13.81 10.82 5.47
N TYR A 129 13.20 10.42 4.36
CA TYR A 129 11.81 10.01 4.30
C TYR A 129 11.61 8.79 3.43
N ALA A 130 10.54 8.05 3.68
CA ALA A 130 10.14 6.89 2.89
C ALA A 130 8.65 6.98 2.54
N PHE A 131 8.27 6.39 1.41
CA PHE A 131 6.88 6.28 1.01
C PHE A 131 6.33 4.88 1.28
N ILE A 132 5.05 4.82 1.66
CA ILE A 132 4.24 3.60 1.71
C ILE A 132 2.98 3.79 0.88
N ASP A 133 2.42 2.67 0.40
CA ASP A 133 1.21 2.57 -0.42
C ASP A 133 1.35 3.18 -1.81
N PHE A 134 1.70 4.46 -1.90
CA PHE A 134 1.97 5.17 -3.16
C PHE A 134 3.42 5.60 -3.28
N ASN A 135 3.93 5.59 -4.51
CA ASN A 135 5.21 6.17 -4.85
C ASN A 135 5.01 7.50 -5.59
N ILE A 136 5.76 8.51 -5.20
CA ILE A 136 5.91 9.75 -5.96
C ILE A 136 7.27 9.70 -6.66
N GLU A 137 7.25 9.54 -7.96
CA GLU A 137 8.44 9.62 -8.80
C GLU A 137 9.05 11.03 -8.75
N ASP A 138 10.30 11.16 -9.18
CA ASP A 138 11.06 12.43 -9.17
C ASP A 138 11.30 13.01 -7.76
N THR A 139 11.45 12.13 -6.75
CA THR A 139 11.83 12.48 -5.39
C THR A 139 13.06 11.71 -4.93
N HIS A 140 13.73 12.18 -3.86
CA HIS A 140 14.87 11.50 -3.25
C HIS A 140 14.45 10.70 -2.00
N ALA A 141 13.30 10.02 -2.08
CA ALA A 141 12.87 9.13 -1.00
C ALA A 141 13.93 8.05 -0.73
N LEU A 142 14.18 7.79 0.54
CA LEU A 142 15.07 6.71 0.96
C LEU A 142 14.64 5.36 0.39
N CYS A 143 13.31 5.11 0.43
CA CYS A 143 12.70 3.96 -0.21
C CYS A 143 11.19 4.17 -0.40
N TYR A 144 10.63 3.34 -1.28
CA TYR A 144 9.21 3.09 -1.42
C TYR A 144 8.89 1.66 -1.00
N ILE A 145 7.82 1.49 -0.24
CA ILE A 145 7.32 0.19 0.19
C ILE A 145 5.83 0.11 -0.14
N GLY A 146 5.48 -0.76 -1.05
CA GLY A 146 4.11 -0.91 -1.54
C GLY A 146 4.00 -1.98 -2.59
N GLN A 147 2.85 -2.13 -3.20
CA GLN A 147 2.63 -3.12 -4.24
C GLN A 147 2.93 -2.55 -5.63
N ASP A 148 3.42 -3.38 -6.55
CA ASP A 148 3.43 -3.05 -7.97
C ASP A 148 2.01 -3.08 -8.52
N SER A 149 1.42 -1.89 -8.64
CA SER A 149 0.02 -1.72 -9.03
C SER A 149 -0.26 -2.22 -10.44
N GLN A 150 0.67 -2.01 -11.38
CA GLN A 150 0.50 -2.44 -12.76
C GLN A 150 0.54 -3.97 -12.87
N THR A 151 1.53 -4.60 -12.23
CA THR A 151 1.61 -6.06 -12.17
C THR A 151 0.41 -6.66 -11.45
N SER A 152 -0.09 -6.03 -10.36
CA SER A 152 -1.27 -6.53 -9.64
C SER A 152 -2.53 -6.49 -10.50
N GLY A 153 -2.70 -5.42 -11.29
CA GLY A 153 -3.80 -5.31 -12.25
C GLY A 153 -3.74 -6.38 -13.35
N TYR A 154 -2.56 -6.59 -13.93
CA TYR A 154 -2.33 -7.64 -14.92
C TYR A 154 -2.69 -9.03 -14.37
N MET A 155 -2.26 -9.33 -13.13
CA MET A 155 -2.58 -10.59 -12.45
C MET A 155 -4.07 -10.72 -12.17
N ALA A 156 -4.75 -9.63 -11.76
CA ALA A 156 -6.19 -9.62 -11.54
C ALA A 156 -6.96 -9.98 -12.83
N ALA A 157 -6.57 -9.41 -13.98
CA ALA A 157 -7.15 -9.78 -15.26
C ALA A 157 -6.90 -11.25 -15.59
N LYS A 158 -5.65 -11.70 -15.45
CA LYS A 158 -5.26 -13.07 -15.80
C LYS A 158 -6.02 -14.14 -15.00
N ILE A 159 -6.30 -13.89 -13.71
CA ILE A 159 -7.09 -14.84 -12.91
C ILE A 159 -8.58 -14.76 -13.21
N LEU A 160 -9.14 -13.54 -13.41
CA LEU A 160 -10.54 -13.35 -13.73
C LEU A 160 -10.89 -13.99 -15.07
N MET A 161 -10.06 -13.75 -16.08
CA MET A 161 -10.28 -14.24 -17.45
C MET A 161 -10.16 -15.76 -17.60
N ARG A 162 -9.69 -16.50 -16.58
CA ARG A 162 -9.77 -17.97 -16.56
C ARG A 162 -11.20 -18.50 -16.58
N LYS A 163 -12.18 -17.68 -16.20
CA LYS A 163 -13.61 -17.99 -16.23
C LYS A 163 -14.30 -17.50 -17.52
N TYR A 164 -13.59 -16.76 -18.36
CA TYR A 164 -14.14 -16.18 -19.58
C TYR A 164 -14.60 -17.27 -20.56
N LYS A 165 -15.78 -17.06 -21.09
CA LYS A 165 -16.36 -17.83 -22.21
C LYS A 165 -16.66 -16.87 -23.34
N GLU A 166 -16.61 -17.38 -24.56
CA GLU A 166 -16.97 -16.61 -25.75
C GLU A 166 -18.34 -15.95 -25.59
N GLU A 167 -18.46 -14.70 -26.08
CA GLU A 167 -19.63 -13.83 -25.97
C GLU A 167 -19.93 -13.22 -24.57
N GLN A 168 -19.16 -13.50 -23.55
CA GLN A 168 -19.27 -12.79 -22.26
C GLN A 168 -18.64 -11.39 -22.35
N GLU A 169 -19.14 -10.48 -21.53
CA GLU A 169 -18.70 -9.10 -21.46
C GLU A 169 -18.11 -8.79 -20.07
N LEU A 170 -17.18 -7.85 -20.02
CA LEU A 170 -16.46 -7.44 -18.82
C LEU A 170 -16.95 -6.08 -18.31
N ILE A 171 -17.04 -5.94 -17.01
CA ILE A 171 -17.40 -4.70 -16.32
C ILE A 171 -16.20 -4.19 -15.50
N LEU A 172 -15.81 -2.94 -15.72
CA LEU A 172 -14.90 -2.21 -14.85
C LEU A 172 -15.74 -1.29 -13.95
N PHE A 173 -15.77 -1.59 -12.66
CA PHE A 173 -16.45 -0.73 -11.68
C PHE A 173 -15.50 0.37 -11.21
N LEU A 174 -15.80 1.60 -11.56
CA LEU A 174 -14.99 2.78 -11.34
C LEU A 174 -15.59 3.68 -10.27
N ASN A 175 -14.80 4.56 -9.67
CA ASN A 175 -15.28 5.59 -8.76
C ASN A 175 -15.16 6.98 -9.41
N ASN A 176 -16.14 7.83 -9.17
CA ASN A 176 -16.21 9.16 -9.75
C ASN A 176 -15.29 10.15 -9.01
N LYS A 177 -13.97 10.04 -9.17
CA LYS A 177 -13.01 11.09 -8.72
C LYS A 177 -11.83 11.16 -9.69
N LYS A 178 -11.71 12.28 -10.41
CA LYS A 178 -10.57 12.57 -11.28
C LYS A 178 -9.46 13.25 -10.47
N ASN A 179 -8.18 12.84 -10.68
CA ASN A 179 -6.96 13.53 -10.23
C ASN A 179 -6.53 13.41 -8.76
N SER A 180 -6.81 12.30 -8.06
CA SER A 180 -6.14 12.00 -6.77
C SER A 180 -5.02 10.96 -6.95
N PRO A 181 -3.98 10.90 -6.11
CA PRO A 181 -2.97 9.82 -6.15
C PRO A 181 -3.56 8.43 -5.95
N ALA A 182 -4.65 8.31 -5.18
CA ALA A 182 -5.44 7.07 -5.10
C ALA A 182 -6.00 6.66 -6.47
N GLU A 183 -6.29 7.62 -7.34
CA GLU A 183 -6.67 7.38 -8.73
C GLU A 183 -5.49 6.95 -9.58
N ILE A 184 -4.29 7.49 -9.34
CA ILE A 184 -3.09 7.07 -10.07
C ILE A 184 -2.81 5.58 -9.80
N GLN A 185 -2.96 5.10 -8.56
CA GLN A 185 -2.80 3.70 -8.24
C GLN A 185 -3.89 2.84 -8.91
N MET A 186 -5.14 3.27 -8.80
CA MET A 186 -6.28 2.61 -9.45
C MET A 186 -6.10 2.60 -10.98
N GLN A 187 -5.64 3.72 -11.56
CA GLN A 187 -5.34 3.82 -12.98
C GLN A 187 -4.22 2.84 -13.38
N ARG A 188 -3.12 2.77 -12.63
CA ARG A 188 -2.04 1.81 -12.88
C ARG A 188 -2.52 0.36 -12.80
N ARG A 189 -3.41 0.02 -11.86
CA ARG A 189 -4.05 -1.31 -11.79
C ARG A 189 -4.90 -1.57 -13.03
N MET A 190 -5.71 -0.59 -13.41
CA MET A 190 -6.54 -0.67 -14.62
C MET A 190 -5.69 -0.79 -15.88
N ASP A 191 -4.60 -0.02 -16.01
CA ASP A 191 -3.66 -0.11 -17.14
C ASP A 191 -3.03 -1.51 -17.22
N GLY A 192 -2.59 -2.07 -16.10
CA GLY A 192 -2.07 -3.43 -16.05
C GLY A 192 -3.13 -4.47 -16.44
N PHE A 193 -4.35 -4.30 -15.95
CA PHE A 193 -5.49 -5.16 -16.27
C PHE A 193 -5.81 -5.10 -17.76
N MET A 194 -5.97 -3.91 -18.33
CA MET A 194 -6.28 -3.72 -19.74
C MET A 194 -5.13 -4.14 -20.67
N ASN A 195 -3.87 -4.08 -20.22
CA ASN A 195 -2.74 -4.63 -20.96
C ASN A 195 -2.89 -6.14 -21.17
N PHE A 196 -3.32 -6.88 -20.14
CA PHE A 196 -3.60 -8.31 -20.28
C PHE A 196 -4.76 -8.54 -21.26
N ILE A 197 -5.86 -7.79 -21.12
CA ILE A 197 -7.03 -7.91 -22.01
C ILE A 197 -6.64 -7.65 -23.47
N ALA A 198 -5.89 -6.60 -23.75
CA ALA A 198 -5.45 -6.27 -25.10
C ALA A 198 -4.54 -7.35 -25.74
N GLN A 199 -3.76 -8.07 -24.91
CA GLN A 199 -2.86 -9.12 -25.40
C GLN A 199 -3.58 -10.44 -25.68
N GLU A 200 -4.53 -10.81 -24.85
CA GLU A 200 -5.10 -12.17 -24.86
C GLU A 200 -6.57 -12.20 -25.29
N HIS A 201 -7.29 -11.06 -25.25
CA HIS A 201 -8.74 -10.97 -25.47
C HIS A 201 -9.12 -9.68 -26.23
N GLU A 202 -8.49 -9.43 -27.37
CA GLU A 202 -8.62 -8.18 -28.16
C GLU A 202 -10.06 -7.79 -28.48
N ASN A 203 -10.93 -8.77 -28.70
CA ASN A 203 -12.33 -8.55 -29.09
C ASN A 203 -13.31 -8.53 -27.90
N LEU A 204 -12.82 -8.55 -26.66
CA LEU A 204 -13.67 -8.53 -25.47
C LEU A 204 -14.39 -7.19 -25.36
N VAL A 205 -15.72 -7.24 -25.21
CA VAL A 205 -16.52 -6.05 -24.91
C VAL A 205 -16.34 -5.67 -23.45
N VAL A 206 -15.94 -4.43 -23.22
CA VAL A 206 -15.65 -3.90 -21.87
C VAL A 206 -16.57 -2.70 -21.60
N HIS A 207 -17.23 -2.70 -20.45
CA HIS A 207 -18.12 -1.65 -20.00
C HIS A 207 -17.55 -0.96 -18.76
N ASP A 208 -17.63 0.36 -18.71
CA ASP A 208 -17.32 1.16 -17.53
C ASP A 208 -18.61 1.48 -16.77
N VAL A 209 -18.66 1.13 -15.49
CA VAL A 209 -19.75 1.46 -14.57
C VAL A 209 -19.21 2.33 -13.45
N VAL A 210 -19.68 3.58 -13.36
CA VAL A 210 -19.21 4.53 -12.35
C VAL A 210 -20.11 4.48 -11.12
N LEU A 211 -19.52 4.16 -9.96
CA LEU A 211 -20.20 4.08 -8.68
C LEU A 211 -19.86 5.28 -7.78
N ASN A 212 -20.83 5.74 -7.01
CA ASN A 212 -20.66 6.79 -6.01
C ASN A 212 -20.12 6.18 -4.70
N LYS A 213 -19.22 6.90 -4.02
CA LYS A 213 -18.65 6.44 -2.75
C LYS A 213 -19.61 6.50 -1.56
N GLU A 214 -20.60 7.39 -1.61
CA GLU A 214 -21.41 7.79 -0.46
C GLU A 214 -22.91 7.64 -0.71
N ASP A 215 -23.32 7.17 -1.89
CA ASP A 215 -24.73 7.06 -2.28
C ASP A 215 -25.03 5.64 -2.78
N ASP A 216 -25.32 4.75 -1.85
CA ASP A 216 -25.62 3.34 -2.15
C ASP A 216 -26.95 3.19 -2.93
N GLU A 217 -27.91 4.12 -2.75
CA GLU A 217 -29.17 4.09 -3.49
C GLU A 217 -28.98 4.48 -4.97
N ALA A 218 -28.13 5.49 -5.25
CA ALA A 218 -27.74 5.82 -6.61
C ALA A 218 -26.96 4.67 -7.27
N ASN A 219 -26.08 4.01 -6.52
CA ASN A 219 -25.35 2.83 -7.02
C ASN A 219 -26.30 1.69 -7.37
N ARG A 220 -27.29 1.44 -6.54
CA ARG A 220 -28.30 0.41 -6.78
C ARG A 220 -29.01 0.64 -8.12
N ARG A 221 -29.51 1.85 -8.37
CA ARG A 221 -30.20 2.20 -9.63
C ARG A 221 -29.26 2.07 -10.82
N THR A 222 -28.03 2.56 -10.69
CA THR A 222 -27.01 2.44 -11.75
C THR A 222 -26.75 0.98 -12.12
N LEU A 223 -26.66 0.10 -11.12
CA LEU A 223 -26.42 -1.33 -11.34
C LEU A 223 -27.67 -2.03 -11.93
N GLU A 224 -28.88 -1.70 -11.44
CA GLU A 224 -30.14 -2.23 -11.99
C GLU A 224 -30.29 -1.89 -13.48
N ASP A 225 -30.13 -0.61 -13.84
CA ASP A 225 -30.22 -0.15 -15.22
C ASP A 225 -29.16 -0.80 -16.12
N PHE A 226 -27.93 -0.89 -15.61
CA PHE A 226 -26.82 -1.49 -16.35
C PHE A 226 -27.07 -2.98 -16.63
N PHE A 227 -27.37 -3.78 -15.62
CA PHE A 227 -27.57 -5.23 -15.81
C PHE A 227 -28.81 -5.56 -16.64
N ALA A 228 -29.85 -4.72 -16.59
CA ALA A 228 -31.02 -4.85 -17.48
C ALA A 228 -30.65 -4.65 -18.96
N ALA A 229 -29.71 -3.73 -19.24
CA ALA A 229 -29.27 -3.42 -20.61
C ALA A 229 -28.18 -4.40 -21.12
N HIS A 230 -27.37 -5.00 -20.23
CA HIS A 230 -26.17 -5.78 -20.56
C HIS A 230 -26.18 -7.17 -19.90
N PRO A 231 -27.07 -8.08 -20.28
CA PRO A 231 -27.22 -9.41 -19.66
C PRO A 231 -26.03 -10.34 -19.89
N LYS A 232 -25.14 -10.03 -20.83
CA LYS A 232 -23.90 -10.78 -21.10
C LYS A 232 -22.71 -10.30 -20.26
N ALA A 233 -22.84 -9.19 -19.55
CA ALA A 233 -21.81 -8.62 -18.70
C ALA A 233 -21.77 -9.36 -17.36
N VAL A 234 -21.01 -10.44 -17.30
CA VAL A 234 -20.97 -11.40 -16.17
C VAL A 234 -19.60 -11.52 -15.50
N LEU A 235 -18.59 -10.76 -15.96
CA LEU A 235 -17.28 -10.66 -15.33
C LEU A 235 -17.05 -9.24 -14.84
N GLY A 236 -16.58 -9.06 -13.61
CA GLY A 236 -16.41 -7.75 -13.01
C GLY A 236 -15.06 -7.55 -12.33
N ALA A 237 -14.52 -6.33 -12.40
CA ALA A 237 -13.31 -5.92 -11.70
C ALA A 237 -13.50 -4.59 -10.97
N VAL A 238 -13.06 -4.54 -9.69
CA VAL A 238 -13.07 -3.35 -8.84
C VAL A 238 -11.62 -3.09 -8.41
N PHE A 239 -11.04 -1.93 -8.74
CA PHE A 239 -9.61 -1.63 -8.53
C PHE A 239 -9.29 -0.96 -7.20
N ASN A 240 -10.26 -0.87 -6.29
CA ASN A 240 -10.13 -0.30 -4.96
C ASN A 240 -10.74 -1.22 -3.90
N SER A 241 -10.68 -0.80 -2.62
CA SER A 241 -11.16 -1.59 -1.48
C SER A 241 -12.70 -1.72 -1.36
N ARG A 242 -13.49 -1.29 -2.36
CA ARG A 242 -14.96 -1.18 -2.25
C ARG A 242 -15.73 -2.23 -3.04
N VAL A 243 -15.13 -3.37 -3.31
CA VAL A 243 -15.83 -4.47 -4.03
C VAL A 243 -17.09 -4.91 -3.28
N TYR A 244 -17.17 -4.68 -1.97
CA TYR A 244 -18.35 -4.94 -1.14
C TYR A 244 -19.61 -4.17 -1.59
N GLN A 245 -19.47 -3.01 -2.26
CA GLN A 245 -20.63 -2.26 -2.78
C GLN A 245 -21.30 -3.03 -3.93
N VAL A 246 -20.50 -3.58 -4.83
CA VAL A 246 -21.02 -4.44 -5.92
C VAL A 246 -21.54 -5.76 -5.36
N ALA A 247 -20.76 -6.42 -4.51
CA ALA A 247 -21.12 -7.71 -3.91
C ALA A 247 -22.41 -7.65 -3.09
N GLY A 248 -22.62 -6.55 -2.34
CA GLY A 248 -23.87 -6.32 -1.60
C GLY A 248 -25.08 -6.25 -2.51
N TYR A 249 -24.99 -5.50 -3.61
CA TYR A 249 -26.05 -5.46 -4.61
C TYR A 249 -26.36 -6.84 -5.20
N LEU A 250 -25.32 -7.61 -5.57
CA LEU A 250 -25.48 -8.96 -6.12
C LEU A 250 -26.21 -9.88 -5.15
N GLN A 251 -25.84 -9.86 -3.87
CA GLN A 251 -26.46 -10.68 -2.82
C GLN A 251 -27.92 -10.28 -2.58
N GLU A 252 -28.21 -8.97 -2.49
CA GLU A 252 -29.56 -8.46 -2.24
C GLU A 252 -30.53 -8.75 -3.37
N THR A 253 -30.08 -8.67 -4.61
CA THR A 253 -30.95 -8.85 -5.80
C THR A 253 -30.97 -10.28 -6.33
N GLY A 254 -30.05 -11.13 -5.87
CA GLY A 254 -29.83 -12.46 -6.44
C GLY A 254 -29.23 -12.44 -7.84
N HIS A 255 -28.75 -11.27 -8.31
CA HIS A 255 -28.01 -11.20 -9.56
C HIS A 255 -26.65 -11.87 -9.40
N HIS A 256 -26.17 -12.55 -10.43
CA HIS A 256 -24.95 -13.35 -10.34
C HIS A 256 -23.92 -12.94 -11.40
N LEU A 257 -22.68 -12.69 -10.96
CA LEU A 257 -21.52 -12.60 -11.83
C LEU A 257 -20.79 -13.95 -11.84
N GLU A 258 -20.34 -14.42 -12.98
CA GLU A 258 -19.50 -15.62 -13.08
C GLU A 258 -18.11 -15.40 -12.47
N GLY A 259 -17.64 -14.14 -12.46
CA GLY A 259 -16.39 -13.75 -11.83
C GLY A 259 -16.39 -12.30 -11.37
N LEU A 260 -15.95 -12.06 -10.12
CA LEU A 260 -15.72 -10.74 -9.57
C LEU A 260 -14.38 -10.71 -8.83
N VAL A 261 -13.50 -9.79 -9.22
CA VAL A 261 -12.22 -9.55 -8.56
C VAL A 261 -12.23 -8.16 -7.91
N GLY A 262 -11.72 -8.07 -6.68
CA GLY A 262 -11.56 -6.83 -5.94
C GLY A 262 -10.22 -6.74 -5.22
N TYR A 263 -10.04 -5.67 -4.47
CA TYR A 263 -8.83 -5.39 -3.71
C TYR A 263 -9.16 -5.25 -2.22
N ASP A 264 -8.16 -5.53 -1.41
CA ASP A 264 -8.14 -5.37 0.04
C ASP A 264 -9.04 -6.31 0.83
N LEU A 265 -8.54 -6.67 2.01
CA LEU A 265 -9.15 -7.67 2.89
C LEU A 265 -10.00 -7.01 3.98
N LEU A 266 -10.79 -6.00 3.62
CA LEU A 266 -11.76 -5.43 4.54
C LEU A 266 -12.74 -6.51 5.01
N PRO A 267 -13.24 -6.48 6.26
CA PRO A 267 -14.14 -7.51 6.77
C PRO A 267 -15.32 -7.82 5.85
N LYS A 268 -15.97 -6.78 5.28
CA LYS A 268 -17.05 -6.95 4.31
C LYS A 268 -16.60 -7.64 3.02
N ASN A 269 -15.41 -7.30 2.50
CA ASN A 269 -14.88 -7.95 1.29
C ASN A 269 -14.62 -9.43 1.54
N VAL A 270 -14.06 -9.77 2.71
CA VAL A 270 -13.79 -11.15 3.13
C VAL A 270 -15.08 -11.93 3.34
N GLU A 271 -16.12 -11.30 3.87
CA GLU A 271 -17.45 -11.91 4.00
C GLU A 271 -18.00 -12.31 2.63
N TYR A 272 -17.99 -11.40 1.65
CA TYR A 272 -18.45 -11.67 0.29
C TYR A 272 -17.53 -12.63 -0.49
N LEU A 273 -16.24 -12.70 -0.15
CA LEU A 273 -15.36 -13.74 -0.68
C LEU A 273 -15.76 -15.14 -0.17
N LYS A 274 -16.11 -15.23 1.13
CA LYS A 274 -16.52 -16.50 1.77
C LYS A 274 -17.89 -16.97 1.31
N SER A 275 -18.83 -16.06 1.09
CA SER A 275 -20.18 -16.36 0.58
C SER A 275 -20.19 -16.63 -0.92
N GLY A 276 -19.23 -16.11 -1.67
CA GLY A 276 -18.98 -16.47 -3.07
C GLY A 276 -19.41 -15.41 -4.09
N GLU A 277 -19.94 -14.25 -3.67
CA GLU A 277 -20.22 -13.09 -4.54
C GLU A 277 -18.94 -12.52 -5.12
N VAL A 278 -17.86 -12.49 -4.33
CA VAL A 278 -16.50 -12.15 -4.76
C VAL A 278 -15.73 -13.45 -4.96
N ASN A 279 -15.04 -13.57 -6.12
CA ASN A 279 -14.25 -14.77 -6.41
C ASN A 279 -12.78 -14.62 -6.03
N TYR A 280 -12.24 -13.41 -6.17
CA TYR A 280 -10.83 -13.13 -5.89
C TYR A 280 -10.67 -11.79 -5.18
N LEU A 281 -9.83 -11.76 -4.15
CA LEU A 281 -9.33 -10.53 -3.54
C LEU A 281 -7.82 -10.44 -3.72
N ILE A 282 -7.34 -9.26 -4.09
CA ILE A 282 -5.91 -8.96 -4.17
C ILE A 282 -5.50 -8.30 -2.85
N GLY A 283 -4.71 -9.02 -2.05
CA GLY A 283 -4.16 -8.52 -0.79
C GLY A 283 -2.91 -7.68 -1.00
N GLN A 284 -2.75 -6.62 -0.21
CA GLN A 284 -1.64 -5.67 -0.31
C GLN A 284 -0.71 -5.67 0.91
N ARG A 285 -1.02 -6.43 1.96
CA ARG A 285 -0.27 -6.48 3.23
C ARG A 285 -0.04 -5.11 3.87
N PRO A 286 -1.10 -4.34 4.17
CA PRO A 286 -0.97 -2.98 4.68
C PRO A 286 -0.19 -2.91 5.99
N GLY A 287 -0.38 -3.86 6.92
CA GLY A 287 0.39 -3.94 8.16
C GLY A 287 1.88 -4.12 7.92
N LEU A 288 2.25 -4.97 6.96
CA LEU A 288 3.65 -5.18 6.61
C LEU A 288 4.28 -3.94 5.95
N GLN A 289 3.52 -3.17 5.17
CA GLN A 289 4.00 -1.91 4.60
C GLN A 289 4.36 -0.91 5.71
N GLY A 290 3.46 -0.69 6.66
CA GLY A 290 3.70 0.19 7.81
C GLY A 290 4.90 -0.27 8.64
N TYR A 291 4.97 -1.56 8.97
CA TYR A 291 6.07 -2.16 9.71
C TYR A 291 7.42 -1.96 8.99
N CYS A 292 7.49 -2.37 7.72
CA CYS A 292 8.73 -2.24 6.93
C CYS A 292 9.14 -0.79 6.71
N GLY A 293 8.19 0.14 6.58
CA GLY A 293 8.45 1.58 6.42
C GLY A 293 9.22 2.15 7.60
N VAL A 294 8.73 1.91 8.82
CA VAL A 294 9.42 2.35 10.04
C VAL A 294 10.77 1.65 10.22
N LYS A 295 10.85 0.33 9.95
CA LYS A 295 12.10 -0.42 10.04
C LYS A 295 13.16 0.11 9.07
N ALA A 296 12.79 0.40 7.81
CA ALA A 296 13.71 0.94 6.80
C ALA A 296 14.28 2.32 7.22
N LEU A 297 13.42 3.21 7.72
CA LEU A 297 13.87 4.50 8.24
C LEU A 297 14.84 4.32 9.41
N CYS A 298 14.55 3.42 10.34
CA CYS A 298 15.41 3.15 11.49
C CYS A 298 16.72 2.44 11.10
N ASP A 299 16.70 1.54 10.13
CA ASP A 299 17.92 0.95 9.57
C ASP A 299 18.86 2.04 9.08
N HIS A 300 18.34 3.08 8.40
CA HIS A 300 19.14 4.20 7.95
C HIS A 300 19.58 5.13 9.08
N VAL A 301 18.64 5.64 9.90
CA VAL A 301 18.96 6.72 10.85
C VAL A 301 19.60 6.24 12.16
N VAL A 302 19.24 5.04 12.64
CA VAL A 302 19.71 4.48 13.90
C VAL A 302 20.89 3.55 13.65
N PHE A 303 20.71 2.57 12.77
CA PHE A 303 21.65 1.46 12.57
C PHE A 303 22.69 1.73 11.49
N LYS A 304 22.54 2.82 10.70
CA LYS A 304 23.43 3.20 9.61
C LYS A 304 23.63 2.11 8.56
N ARG A 305 22.54 1.34 8.31
CA ARG A 305 22.51 0.28 7.32
C ARG A 305 22.05 0.82 5.95
N PRO A 306 22.49 0.21 4.86
CA PRO A 306 21.94 0.52 3.55
C PRO A 306 20.48 0.10 3.47
N VAL A 307 19.67 0.88 2.76
CA VAL A 307 18.26 0.60 2.53
C VAL A 307 18.01 0.44 1.03
N THR A 308 17.22 -0.55 0.63
CA THR A 308 16.83 -0.75 -0.76
C THR A 308 15.83 0.32 -1.19
N GLY A 309 16.07 0.96 -2.35
CA GLY A 309 15.23 2.07 -2.82
C GLY A 309 13.77 1.72 -3.14
N VAL A 310 13.50 0.47 -3.55
CA VAL A 310 12.14 -0.04 -3.78
C VAL A 310 12.00 -1.41 -3.14
N LYS A 311 10.95 -1.60 -2.36
CA LYS A 311 10.57 -2.88 -1.77
C LYS A 311 9.12 -3.19 -2.13
N TYR A 312 8.93 -4.00 -3.16
CA TYR A 312 7.59 -4.44 -3.51
C TYR A 312 7.04 -5.46 -2.50
N MET A 313 5.80 -5.23 -2.09
CA MET A 313 5.03 -6.20 -1.31
C MET A 313 4.56 -7.33 -2.23
N PRO A 314 4.44 -8.56 -1.70
CA PRO A 314 3.81 -9.65 -2.44
C PRO A 314 2.41 -9.27 -2.94
N ILE A 315 2.04 -9.83 -4.09
CA ILE A 315 0.69 -9.73 -4.63
C ILE A 315 -0.02 -11.02 -4.22
N ASP A 316 -0.80 -10.96 -3.14
CA ASP A 316 -1.53 -12.11 -2.64
C ASP A 316 -2.87 -12.25 -3.38
N ILE A 317 -3.06 -13.40 -4.02
CA ILE A 317 -4.34 -13.76 -4.65
C ILE A 317 -5.11 -14.64 -3.69
N LEU A 318 -6.24 -14.16 -3.22
CA LEU A 318 -7.03 -14.79 -2.19
C LEU A 318 -8.40 -15.21 -2.72
N MET A 319 -8.76 -16.43 -2.34
CA MET A 319 -10.01 -17.10 -2.64
C MET A 319 -10.63 -17.59 -1.33
N LYS A 320 -11.89 -18.02 -1.36
CA LYS A 320 -12.56 -18.56 -0.17
C LYS A 320 -11.81 -19.76 0.45
N GLU A 321 -11.05 -20.49 -0.36
CA GLU A 321 -10.31 -21.69 0.04
C GLU A 321 -9.04 -21.37 0.84
N ASN A 322 -8.41 -20.20 0.62
CA ASN A 322 -7.12 -19.88 1.24
C ASN A 322 -7.16 -18.66 2.20
N ILE A 323 -8.26 -17.91 2.23
CA ILE A 323 -8.37 -16.68 3.02
C ILE A 323 -8.15 -16.90 4.52
N ASN A 324 -8.59 -18.03 5.08
CA ASN A 324 -8.42 -18.29 6.51
C ASN A 324 -6.95 -18.50 6.88
N PHE A 325 -6.16 -19.11 6.01
CA PHE A 325 -4.73 -19.32 6.23
C PHE A 325 -3.91 -18.03 6.16
N TYR A 326 -4.40 -17.05 5.41
CA TYR A 326 -3.73 -15.76 5.28
C TYR A 326 -3.63 -15.03 6.63
N PHE A 327 -4.71 -15.02 7.41
CA PHE A 327 -4.76 -14.33 8.71
C PHE A 327 -3.98 -15.04 9.83
N GLU A 328 -3.60 -16.30 9.63
CA GLU A 328 -2.76 -17.02 10.62
C GLU A 328 -1.30 -16.51 10.63
N PHE A 329 -0.87 -15.77 9.60
CA PHE A 329 0.51 -15.33 9.37
C PHE A 329 0.70 -13.82 9.25
N GLU A 330 -0.34 -13.03 9.46
CA GLU A 330 -0.24 -11.56 9.57
C GLU A 330 -0.04 -11.14 11.04
#